data_25dc363dfd27ae48757029dd1a715e5e
#
_entry.id   25dc363dfd27ae48757029dd1a715e5e
#
_cell.length_a   1.000
_cell.length_b   1.000
_cell.length_c   1.000
_cell.angle_alpha   90.00
_cell.angle_beta   90.00
_cell.angle_gamma   90.00
#
_symmetry.space_group_name_H-M   'P 1'
#
loop_
_entity.id
_entity.type
_entity.pdbx_description
1 polymer ?
#
loop_
_entity_poly.entity_id
_entity_poly.type
_entity_poly.pdbx_seq_one_letter_code
_entity_poly.pdbx_strand_id
1 'polypeptide(L)'
;MNASRLVQALVSAVCISLAILFIGGCSDSPQDRFQGYVEGEFVYVASPLAGQLESLQVRRGDQVKAGEPLFALDETAEKAALDMARAALVLSEAEFTRQEKLFRMGPAAAQDYDRARSTRDQDRQRVAQAEWNFNQKRQAAPETGLVYDTLFRQGEWVAAGKPVVALLPPQNIKVRAFVPETQVGSIHYGDTTRVTVDGVPNPFIGKVSYISPHAEYTPPVIYSRESRAKLVFMIESVFDPGVSASLHPGQPVDVEFKSK
;
A
#
# COMPACT_ATOMS: atom_id res chain seq x y z
N MET A 1 6.58 4.92 85.49
CA MET A 1 6.51 5.19 84.07
C MET A 1 6.00 3.91 83.43
N ASN A 2 4.70 3.90 82.94
CA ASN A 2 3.91 2.67 82.75
C ASN A 2 4.31 1.94 81.49
N ALA A 3 4.66 0.67 81.62
CA ALA A 3 5.02 -0.24 80.50
C ALA A 3 3.97 -0.27 79.33
N SER A 4 2.70 -0.01 79.68
CA SER A 4 1.61 0.04 78.69
C SER A 4 1.71 1.19 77.67
N ARG A 5 2.28 2.35 78.09
CA ARG A 5 2.47 3.50 77.16
C ARG A 5 3.65 3.28 76.19
N LEU A 6 4.65 2.54 76.60
CA LEU A 6 5.80 2.17 75.76
C LEU A 6 5.40 1.17 74.66
N VAL A 7 4.55 0.20 75.00
CA VAL A 7 4.03 -0.76 74.03
C VAL A 7 3.11 -0.09 73.04
N GLN A 8 2.26 0.85 73.47
CA GLN A 8 1.39 1.59 72.52
C GLN A 8 2.18 2.49 71.56
N ALA A 9 3.25 3.14 72.07
CA ALA A 9 4.10 3.96 71.20
C ALA A 9 4.87 3.13 70.16
N LEU A 10 5.33 1.96 70.54
CA LEU A 10 5.99 1.00 69.61
C LEU A 10 5.04 0.46 68.53
N VAL A 11 3.81 0.09 68.91
CA VAL A 11 2.80 -0.40 67.97
C VAL A 11 2.39 0.72 66.99
N SER A 12 2.24 1.97 67.49
CA SER A 12 1.93 3.12 66.62
C SER A 12 3.06 3.44 65.65
N ALA A 13 4.32 3.35 66.07
CA ALA A 13 5.48 3.57 65.18
C ALA A 13 5.62 2.49 64.12
N VAL A 14 5.33 1.21 64.43
CA VAL A 14 5.33 0.11 63.47
C VAL A 14 4.17 0.24 62.44
N CYS A 15 2.98 0.64 62.90
CA CYS A 15 1.84 0.87 61.96
C CYS A 15 2.10 2.04 61.04
N ILE A 16 2.73 3.14 61.52
CA ILE A 16 3.09 4.30 60.65
C ILE A 16 4.19 3.92 59.67
N SER A 17 5.20 3.12 60.08
CA SER A 17 6.22 2.61 59.14
C SER A 17 5.67 1.69 58.08
N LEU A 18 4.70 0.86 58.43
CA LEU A 18 4.05 -0.07 57.48
C LEU A 18 3.14 0.68 56.50
N ALA A 19 2.49 1.78 56.92
CA ALA A 19 1.66 2.63 56.06
C ALA A 19 2.48 3.42 55.05
N ILE A 20 3.72 3.79 55.36
CA ILE A 20 4.62 4.53 54.45
C ILE A 20 5.18 3.59 53.36
N LEU A 21 5.31 2.29 53.61
CA LEU A 21 5.74 1.31 52.58
C LEU A 21 4.69 1.05 51.50
N PHE A 22 3.42 1.34 51.74
CA PHE A 22 2.34 1.14 50.76
C PHE A 22 2.08 2.32 49.81
N ILE A 23 2.76 3.46 50.01
CA ILE A 23 2.59 4.68 49.18
C ILE A 23 3.58 4.68 47.97
N GLY A 24 4.48 3.69 47.87
CA GLY A 24 5.32 3.44 46.70
C GLY A 24 4.54 2.76 45.55
N GLY A 25 3.28 3.15 45.34
CA GLY A 25 2.46 2.65 44.21
C GLY A 25 2.91 3.29 42.91
N CYS A 26 3.23 2.44 41.98
CA CYS A 26 3.52 2.65 40.56
C CYS A 26 2.92 3.95 40.00
N SER A 27 3.73 4.94 39.76
CA SER A 27 3.44 5.95 38.75
C SER A 27 3.99 5.41 37.41
N ASP A 28 3.29 4.47 36.79
CA ASP A 28 3.35 4.36 35.34
C ASP A 28 2.80 5.66 34.80
N SER A 29 3.69 6.47 34.33
CA SER A 29 3.34 7.77 33.74
C SER A 29 2.62 7.48 32.43
N PRO A 30 1.33 7.82 32.29
CA PRO A 30 0.58 7.55 31.04
C PRO A 30 0.95 8.53 29.91
N GLN A 31 2.12 9.19 29.99
CA GLN A 31 2.42 10.36 29.15
C GLN A 31 3.05 10.04 27.79
N ASP A 32 3.44 8.80 27.51
CA ASP A 32 4.20 8.49 26.29
C ASP A 32 3.44 7.57 25.32
N ARG A 33 2.15 7.30 25.56
CA ARG A 33 1.31 6.49 24.69
C ARG A 33 0.35 7.34 23.90
N PHE A 34 0.41 7.17 22.57
CA PHE A 34 -0.43 7.90 21.64
C PHE A 34 -1.38 6.90 20.95
N GLN A 35 -2.62 7.33 20.79
CA GLN A 35 -3.58 6.52 20.06
C GLN A 35 -3.36 6.66 18.57
N GLY A 36 -3.54 5.55 17.86
CA GLY A 36 -3.41 5.47 16.43
C GLY A 36 -4.22 4.33 15.84
N TYR A 37 -4.02 4.11 14.57
CA TYR A 37 -4.62 2.99 13.86
C TYR A 37 -3.71 2.50 12.73
N VAL A 38 -3.90 1.26 12.35
CA VAL A 38 -3.23 0.67 11.18
C VAL A 38 -3.91 1.18 9.92
N GLU A 39 -3.13 1.66 8.97
CA GLU A 39 -3.58 2.06 7.65
C GLU A 39 -2.94 1.23 6.56
N GLY A 40 -3.72 0.90 5.52
CA GLY A 40 -3.26 0.22 4.33
C GLY A 40 -3.45 1.10 3.10
N GLU A 41 -2.38 1.30 2.33
CA GLU A 41 -2.46 1.96 1.03
C GLU A 41 -2.63 0.91 -0.07
N PHE A 42 -3.82 0.87 -0.66
CA PHE A 42 -4.18 -0.14 -1.65
C PHE A 42 -3.61 0.20 -3.03
N VAL A 43 -3.15 -0.83 -3.72
CA VAL A 43 -2.79 -0.77 -5.14
C VAL A 43 -3.99 -1.27 -5.95
N TYR A 44 -4.59 -0.37 -6.70
CA TYR A 44 -5.75 -0.67 -7.54
C TYR A 44 -5.30 -1.12 -8.93
N VAL A 45 -5.63 -2.36 -9.29
CA VAL A 45 -5.27 -2.92 -10.59
C VAL A 45 -6.45 -2.78 -11.55
N ALA A 46 -6.21 -2.06 -12.65
CA ALA A 46 -7.18 -1.73 -13.68
C ALA A 46 -6.61 -1.97 -15.07
N SER A 47 -7.45 -2.31 -16.05
CA SER A 47 -7.07 -2.26 -17.46
C SER A 47 -7.31 -0.84 -18.02
N PRO A 48 -6.40 -0.29 -18.84
CA PRO A 48 -6.63 0.96 -19.54
C PRO A 48 -7.67 0.83 -20.66
N LEU A 49 -8.11 -0.39 -20.99
CA LEU A 49 -9.13 -0.67 -22.01
C LEU A 49 -10.39 -1.25 -21.35
N ALA A 50 -11.55 -0.89 -21.91
CA ALA A 50 -12.83 -1.46 -21.49
C ALA A 50 -13.06 -2.86 -22.06
N GLY A 51 -13.89 -3.66 -21.38
CA GLY A 51 -14.30 -4.97 -21.85
C GLY A 51 -15.10 -5.75 -20.82
N GLN A 52 -15.70 -6.86 -21.25
CA GLN A 52 -16.33 -7.79 -20.35
C GLN A 52 -15.26 -8.56 -19.56
N LEU A 53 -15.44 -8.72 -18.25
CA LEU A 53 -14.54 -9.52 -17.42
C LEU A 53 -14.73 -11.01 -17.77
N GLU A 54 -13.80 -11.58 -18.54
CA GLU A 54 -13.87 -12.96 -19.00
C GLU A 54 -13.44 -13.93 -17.91
N SER A 55 -12.37 -13.58 -17.18
CA SER A 55 -11.89 -14.41 -16.07
C SER A 55 -11.33 -13.58 -14.93
N LEU A 56 -11.57 -14.08 -13.71
CA LEU A 56 -10.98 -13.56 -12.47
C LEU A 56 -10.26 -14.74 -11.79
N GLN A 57 -8.94 -14.68 -11.73
CA GLN A 57 -8.09 -15.81 -11.32
C GLN A 57 -7.77 -15.79 -9.82
N VAL A 58 -8.18 -14.72 -9.12
CA VAL A 58 -7.92 -14.51 -7.70
C VAL A 58 -9.20 -14.23 -6.94
N ARG A 59 -9.18 -14.48 -5.64
CA ARG A 59 -10.26 -14.22 -4.70
C ARG A 59 -9.78 -13.33 -3.56
N ARG A 60 -10.69 -12.64 -2.94
CA ARG A 60 -10.42 -11.91 -1.69
C ARG A 60 -9.78 -12.83 -0.66
N GLY A 61 -8.65 -12.41 -0.11
CA GLY A 61 -7.84 -13.15 0.85
C GLY A 61 -6.68 -13.95 0.25
N ASP A 62 -6.58 -14.07 -1.07
CA ASP A 62 -5.46 -14.75 -1.71
C ASP A 62 -4.17 -13.92 -1.57
N GLN A 63 -3.04 -14.61 -1.48
CA GLN A 63 -1.71 -14.02 -1.56
C GLN A 63 -1.19 -14.18 -2.98
N VAL A 64 -0.76 -13.07 -3.60
CA VAL A 64 -0.24 -13.05 -4.97
C VAL A 64 1.18 -12.53 -5.00
N LYS A 65 1.96 -13.01 -5.96
CA LYS A 65 3.31 -12.50 -6.26
C LYS A 65 3.26 -11.50 -7.41
N ALA A 66 4.24 -10.60 -7.44
CA ALA A 66 4.42 -9.73 -8.60
C ALA A 66 4.51 -10.54 -9.90
N GLY A 67 3.75 -10.11 -10.93
CA GLY A 67 3.64 -10.80 -12.22
C GLY A 67 2.61 -11.93 -12.26
N GLU A 68 1.99 -12.31 -11.15
CA GLU A 68 0.94 -13.34 -11.11
C GLU A 68 -0.34 -12.84 -11.78
N PRO A 69 -0.97 -13.63 -12.68
CA PRO A 69 -2.18 -13.21 -13.39
C PRO A 69 -3.34 -12.97 -12.40
N LEU A 70 -4.06 -11.85 -12.59
CA LEU A 70 -5.19 -11.47 -11.75
C LEU A 70 -6.52 -11.64 -12.47
N PHE A 71 -6.64 -11.05 -13.65
CA PHE A 71 -7.86 -11.12 -14.45
C PHE A 71 -7.59 -10.91 -15.94
N ALA A 72 -8.55 -11.32 -16.76
CA ALA A 72 -8.58 -11.04 -18.18
C ALA A 72 -9.94 -10.48 -18.60
N LEU A 73 -9.92 -9.48 -19.47
CA LEU A 73 -11.08 -8.97 -20.19
C LEU A 73 -11.19 -9.68 -21.52
N ASP A 74 -12.38 -9.72 -22.11
CA ASP A 74 -12.58 -10.21 -23.49
C ASP A 74 -11.63 -9.49 -24.46
N GLU A 75 -10.80 -10.26 -25.12
CA GLU A 75 -9.70 -9.81 -26.00
C GLU A 75 -9.97 -10.12 -27.48
N THR A 76 -11.17 -10.61 -27.82
CA THR A 76 -11.50 -11.10 -29.16
C THR A 76 -11.25 -10.05 -30.24
N ALA A 77 -11.66 -8.80 -30.00
CA ALA A 77 -11.48 -7.71 -30.96
C ALA A 77 -10.01 -7.30 -31.10
N GLU A 78 -9.27 -7.20 -29.99
CA GLU A 78 -7.85 -6.84 -29.97
C GLU A 78 -6.99 -7.92 -30.61
N LYS A 79 -7.32 -9.19 -30.40
CA LYS A 79 -6.66 -10.31 -31.07
C LYS A 79 -6.84 -10.26 -32.57
N ALA A 80 -8.08 -10.06 -33.05
CA ALA A 80 -8.35 -9.92 -34.48
C ALA A 80 -7.60 -8.72 -35.09
N ALA A 81 -7.55 -7.57 -34.37
CA ALA A 81 -6.81 -6.39 -34.82
C ALA A 81 -5.29 -6.66 -34.91
N LEU A 82 -4.74 -7.39 -33.93
CA LEU A 82 -3.33 -7.80 -33.95
C LEU A 82 -3.02 -8.74 -35.12
N ASP A 83 -3.87 -9.73 -35.34
CA ASP A 83 -3.68 -10.69 -36.44
C ASP A 83 -3.76 -9.97 -37.82
N MET A 84 -4.67 -9.00 -37.98
CA MET A 84 -4.74 -8.14 -39.17
C MET A 84 -3.48 -7.29 -39.37
N ALA A 85 -2.98 -6.67 -38.29
CA ALA A 85 -1.78 -5.85 -38.37
C ALA A 85 -0.53 -6.68 -38.70
N ARG A 86 -0.42 -7.89 -38.14
CA ARG A 86 0.66 -8.84 -38.47
C ARG A 86 0.61 -9.29 -39.93
N ALA A 87 -0.59 -9.59 -40.48
CA ALA A 87 -0.73 -9.96 -41.87
C ALA A 87 -0.32 -8.81 -42.82
N ALA A 88 -0.69 -7.57 -42.50
CA ALA A 88 -0.25 -6.38 -43.25
C ALA A 88 1.28 -6.22 -43.23
N LEU A 89 1.90 -6.40 -42.06
CA LEU A 89 3.35 -6.32 -41.94
C LEU A 89 4.06 -7.37 -42.76
N VAL A 90 3.59 -8.60 -42.75
CA VAL A 90 4.17 -9.70 -43.61
C VAL A 90 4.17 -9.30 -45.08
N LEU A 91 3.04 -8.72 -45.57
CA LEU A 91 2.95 -8.24 -46.94
C LEU A 91 3.95 -7.11 -47.25
N SER A 92 4.00 -6.09 -46.39
CA SER A 92 4.88 -4.94 -46.58
C SER A 92 6.36 -5.29 -46.43
N GLU A 93 6.72 -6.24 -45.57
CA GLU A 93 8.10 -6.79 -45.48
C GLU A 93 8.51 -7.55 -46.77
N ALA A 94 7.60 -8.33 -47.35
CA ALA A 94 7.88 -9.01 -48.62
C ALA A 94 8.07 -8.01 -49.76
N GLU A 95 7.23 -6.94 -49.82
CA GLU A 95 7.37 -5.86 -50.80
C GLU A 95 8.66 -5.08 -50.62
N PHE A 96 8.97 -4.69 -49.39
CA PHE A 96 10.23 -4.01 -49.08
C PHE A 96 11.43 -4.84 -49.54
N THR A 97 11.47 -6.13 -49.25
CA THR A 97 12.55 -7.03 -49.65
C THR A 97 12.70 -7.09 -51.17
N ARG A 98 11.56 -7.07 -51.90
CA ARG A 98 11.55 -7.07 -53.38
C ARG A 98 12.13 -5.75 -53.91
N GLN A 99 11.67 -4.61 -53.40
CA GLN A 99 12.14 -3.28 -53.82
C GLN A 99 13.61 -3.04 -53.43
N GLU A 100 14.07 -3.54 -52.28
CA GLU A 100 15.47 -3.48 -51.89
C GLU A 100 16.39 -4.18 -52.88
N LYS A 101 16.00 -5.38 -53.37
CA LYS A 101 16.74 -6.12 -54.41
C LYS A 101 16.82 -5.32 -55.72
N LEU A 102 15.70 -4.72 -56.15
CA LEU A 102 15.64 -3.93 -57.37
C LEU A 102 16.46 -2.64 -57.25
N PHE A 103 16.41 -1.96 -56.09
CA PHE A 103 17.22 -0.77 -55.86
C PHE A 103 18.71 -1.06 -55.87
N ARG A 104 19.16 -2.22 -55.41
CA ARG A 104 20.59 -2.65 -55.51
C ARG A 104 21.02 -2.90 -56.92
N MET A 105 20.07 -3.15 -57.83
CA MET A 105 20.38 -3.37 -59.26
C MET A 105 20.44 -2.08 -60.07
N GLY A 106 19.91 -0.94 -59.54
CA GLY A 106 19.98 0.35 -60.21
C GLY A 106 19.16 1.43 -59.55
N PRO A 107 19.55 2.73 -59.68
CA PRO A 107 18.93 3.87 -58.95
C PRO A 107 17.51 4.22 -59.41
N ALA A 108 17.02 3.68 -60.55
CA ALA A 108 15.69 3.95 -61.02
C ALA A 108 14.55 3.50 -60.08
N ALA A 109 14.86 2.61 -59.13
CA ALA A 109 13.89 2.07 -58.12
C ALA A 109 13.94 2.84 -56.77
N ALA A 110 14.62 3.96 -56.64
CA ALA A 110 14.81 4.64 -55.35
C ALA A 110 13.48 5.09 -54.73
N GLN A 111 12.58 5.67 -55.48
CA GLN A 111 11.27 6.11 -54.99
C GLN A 111 10.39 4.95 -54.49
N ASP A 112 10.38 3.83 -55.20
CA ASP A 112 9.61 2.64 -54.79
C ASP A 112 10.20 1.94 -53.60
N TYR A 113 11.53 1.92 -53.49
CA TYR A 113 12.26 1.47 -52.29
C TYR A 113 11.88 2.28 -51.06
N ASP A 114 11.94 3.64 -51.18
CA ASP A 114 11.62 4.54 -50.07
C ASP A 114 10.15 4.39 -49.67
N ARG A 115 9.24 4.25 -50.62
CA ARG A 115 7.82 3.99 -50.35
C ARG A 115 7.62 2.69 -49.63
N ALA A 116 8.20 1.60 -50.13
CA ALA A 116 8.08 0.25 -49.52
C ALA A 116 8.66 0.24 -48.09
N ARG A 117 9.81 0.93 -47.87
CA ARG A 117 10.39 1.11 -46.55
C ARG A 117 9.47 1.82 -45.60
N SER A 118 8.90 2.95 -46.05
CA SER A 118 7.95 3.74 -45.23
C SER A 118 6.70 2.92 -44.85
N THR A 119 6.13 2.18 -45.81
CA THR A 119 4.95 1.32 -45.55
C THR A 119 5.26 0.23 -44.53
N ARG A 120 6.37 -0.50 -44.70
CA ARG A 120 6.82 -1.51 -43.74
C ARG A 120 6.99 -0.93 -42.34
N ASP A 121 7.64 0.25 -42.22
CA ASP A 121 7.89 0.88 -40.92
C ASP A 121 6.58 1.33 -40.26
N GLN A 122 5.60 1.81 -41.03
CA GLN A 122 4.25 2.11 -40.53
C GLN A 122 3.54 0.85 -40.02
N ASP A 123 3.59 -0.25 -40.77
CA ASP A 123 2.94 -1.48 -40.37
C ASP A 123 3.58 -2.10 -39.13
N ARG A 124 4.92 -1.96 -38.96
CA ARG A 124 5.59 -2.31 -37.68
C ARG A 124 5.01 -1.55 -36.49
N GLN A 125 4.76 -0.25 -36.63
CA GLN A 125 4.17 0.54 -35.55
C GLN A 125 2.71 0.12 -35.31
N ARG A 126 1.96 -0.27 -36.33
CA ARG A 126 0.59 -0.79 -36.17
C ARG A 126 0.57 -2.11 -35.40
N VAL A 127 1.51 -3.02 -35.69
CA VAL A 127 1.67 -4.26 -34.91
C VAL A 127 1.99 -3.94 -33.46
N ALA A 128 2.95 -3.06 -33.18
CA ALA A 128 3.32 -2.71 -31.82
C ALA A 128 2.12 -2.13 -31.04
N GLN A 129 1.33 -1.27 -31.67
CA GLN A 129 0.12 -0.71 -31.08
C GLN A 129 -0.95 -1.77 -30.79
N ALA A 130 -1.19 -2.67 -31.76
CA ALA A 130 -2.17 -3.73 -31.60
C ALA A 130 -1.73 -4.75 -30.53
N GLU A 131 -0.44 -5.07 -30.47
CA GLU A 131 0.15 -5.92 -29.43
C GLU A 131 -0.01 -5.31 -28.03
N TRP A 132 0.26 -4.00 -27.90
CA TRP A 132 0.05 -3.30 -26.64
C TRP A 132 -1.42 -3.40 -26.22
N ASN A 133 -2.38 -3.08 -27.12
CA ASN A 133 -3.81 -3.16 -26.83
C ASN A 133 -4.22 -4.58 -26.38
N PHE A 134 -3.76 -5.59 -27.08
CA PHE A 134 -4.04 -6.99 -26.75
C PHE A 134 -3.52 -7.36 -25.35
N ASN A 135 -2.27 -6.98 -25.04
CA ASN A 135 -1.66 -7.26 -23.76
C ASN A 135 -2.36 -6.53 -22.59
N GLN A 136 -2.95 -5.35 -22.84
CA GLN A 136 -3.67 -4.60 -21.79
C GLN A 136 -4.99 -5.25 -21.36
N LYS A 137 -5.47 -6.24 -22.10
CA LYS A 137 -6.67 -7.00 -21.69
C LYS A 137 -6.40 -8.00 -20.57
N ARG A 138 -5.15 -8.35 -20.34
CA ARG A 138 -4.71 -9.25 -19.27
C ARG A 138 -3.89 -8.48 -18.27
N GLN A 139 -4.33 -8.52 -17.01
CA GLN A 139 -3.66 -7.79 -15.95
C GLN A 139 -3.07 -8.75 -14.93
N ALA A 140 -1.84 -8.46 -14.54
CA ALA A 140 -1.10 -9.19 -13.53
C ALA A 140 -0.82 -8.30 -12.31
N ALA A 141 -0.48 -8.91 -11.18
CA ALA A 141 -0.13 -8.20 -9.97
C ALA A 141 1.14 -7.36 -10.19
N PRO A 142 1.09 -6.03 -9.98
CA PRO A 142 2.27 -5.18 -10.10
C PRO A 142 3.26 -5.43 -8.96
N GLU A 143 2.76 -5.88 -7.81
CA GLU A 143 3.52 -6.12 -6.59
C GLU A 143 3.00 -7.36 -5.86
N THR A 144 3.86 -7.95 -5.01
CA THR A 144 3.46 -9.02 -4.11
C THR A 144 2.59 -8.48 -2.99
N GLY A 145 1.45 -9.11 -2.71
CA GLY A 145 0.55 -8.64 -1.66
C GLY A 145 -0.70 -9.50 -1.48
N LEU A 146 -1.52 -9.09 -0.54
CA LEU A 146 -2.84 -9.68 -0.27
C LEU A 146 -3.86 -9.11 -1.26
N VAL A 147 -4.68 -9.95 -1.86
CA VAL A 147 -5.90 -9.53 -2.55
C VAL A 147 -6.90 -9.06 -1.51
N TYR A 148 -6.99 -7.75 -1.34
CA TYR A 148 -7.86 -7.15 -0.33
C TYR A 148 -9.32 -7.23 -0.75
N ASP A 149 -9.61 -6.93 -2.03
CA ASP A 149 -10.97 -7.03 -2.57
C ASP A 149 -10.97 -7.27 -4.08
N THR A 150 -12.09 -7.82 -4.56
CA THR A 150 -12.41 -7.96 -5.99
C THR A 150 -13.68 -7.17 -6.27
N LEU A 151 -13.56 -6.12 -7.10
CA LEU A 151 -14.58 -5.09 -7.28
C LEU A 151 -15.59 -5.41 -8.38
N PHE A 152 -15.27 -6.40 -9.22
CA PHE A 152 -16.12 -6.89 -10.30
C PHE A 152 -16.21 -8.42 -10.28
N ARG A 153 -17.23 -8.95 -10.91
CA ARG A 153 -17.46 -10.39 -11.08
C ARG A 153 -17.33 -10.78 -12.55
N GLN A 154 -16.97 -12.03 -12.78
CA GLN A 154 -16.94 -12.59 -14.12
C GLN A 154 -18.29 -12.37 -14.86
N GLY A 155 -18.22 -11.93 -16.11
CA GLY A 155 -19.35 -11.57 -16.93
C GLY A 155 -19.76 -10.10 -16.87
N GLU A 156 -19.29 -9.32 -15.89
CA GLU A 156 -19.59 -7.89 -15.78
C GLU A 156 -18.77 -7.05 -16.77
N TRP A 157 -19.34 -5.92 -17.20
CA TRP A 157 -18.64 -4.97 -18.06
C TRP A 157 -17.80 -4.02 -17.23
N VAL A 158 -16.49 -3.95 -17.54
CA VAL A 158 -15.52 -3.07 -16.90
C VAL A 158 -15.19 -1.91 -17.83
N ALA A 159 -15.39 -0.68 -17.35
CA ALA A 159 -14.98 0.51 -18.10
C ALA A 159 -13.46 0.71 -17.99
N ALA A 160 -12.87 1.39 -18.99
CA ALA A 160 -11.44 1.72 -19.01
C ALA A 160 -11.02 2.47 -17.73
N GLY A 161 -9.92 2.05 -17.12
CA GLY A 161 -9.36 2.63 -15.91
C GLY A 161 -10.13 2.32 -14.61
N LYS A 162 -11.17 1.50 -14.65
CA LYS A 162 -11.87 1.06 -13.43
C LYS A 162 -11.12 -0.10 -12.78
N PRO A 163 -10.81 0.01 -11.47
CA PRO A 163 -10.13 -1.07 -10.75
C PRO A 163 -11.00 -2.33 -10.70
N VAL A 164 -10.40 -3.47 -10.96
CA VAL A 164 -11.02 -4.79 -10.82
C VAL A 164 -10.57 -5.48 -9.53
N VAL A 165 -9.31 -5.30 -9.16
CA VAL A 165 -8.71 -5.90 -7.97
C VAL A 165 -8.04 -4.81 -7.14
N ALA A 166 -8.21 -4.86 -5.82
CA ALA A 166 -7.48 -4.06 -4.84
C ALA A 166 -6.47 -4.97 -4.14
N LEU A 167 -5.18 -4.66 -4.28
CA LEU A 167 -4.09 -5.34 -3.59
C LEU A 167 -3.65 -4.54 -2.37
N LEU A 168 -3.21 -5.23 -1.34
CA LEU A 168 -2.55 -4.65 -0.18
C LEU A 168 -1.14 -5.25 -0.04
N PRO A 169 -0.13 -4.61 -0.60
CA PRO A 169 1.26 -4.99 -0.39
C PRO A 169 1.67 -4.77 1.08
N PRO A 170 2.41 -5.70 1.72
CA PRO A 170 2.83 -5.53 3.12
C PRO A 170 3.60 -4.24 3.39
N GLN A 171 4.41 -3.77 2.45
CA GLN A 171 5.16 -2.52 2.57
C GLN A 171 4.28 -1.26 2.61
N ASN A 172 3.03 -1.37 2.19
CA ASN A 172 2.05 -0.28 2.19
C ASN A 172 1.20 -0.24 3.47
N ILE A 173 1.49 -1.13 4.43
CA ILE A 173 0.84 -1.13 5.74
C ILE A 173 1.68 -0.27 6.68
N LYS A 174 1.07 0.73 7.28
CA LYS A 174 1.68 1.67 8.21
C LYS A 174 0.77 1.93 9.40
N VAL A 175 1.32 2.51 10.44
CA VAL A 175 0.56 2.97 11.61
C VAL A 175 0.55 4.49 11.60
N ARG A 176 -0.64 5.05 11.73
CA ARG A 176 -0.85 6.49 11.96
C ARG A 176 -1.16 6.73 13.42
N ALA A 177 -0.36 7.57 14.07
CA ALA A 177 -0.55 8.02 15.44
C ALA A 177 -0.78 9.53 15.48
N PHE A 178 -1.53 9.99 16.48
CA PHE A 178 -1.86 11.39 16.65
C PHE A 178 -1.21 11.91 17.92
N VAL A 179 -0.22 12.80 17.76
CA VAL A 179 0.62 13.32 18.83
C VAL A 179 0.27 14.79 19.10
N PRO A 180 0.03 15.18 20.36
CA PRO A 180 -0.21 16.58 20.73
C PRO A 180 0.94 17.50 20.31
N GLU A 181 0.62 18.77 19.98
CA GLU A 181 1.59 19.80 19.60
C GLU A 181 2.74 19.93 20.62
N THR A 182 2.44 19.81 21.91
CA THR A 182 3.43 19.93 22.98
C THR A 182 4.50 18.85 23.00
N GLN A 183 4.27 17.72 22.30
CA GLN A 183 5.14 16.54 22.31
C GLN A 183 5.75 16.22 20.95
N VAL A 184 5.16 16.72 19.85
CA VAL A 184 5.65 16.41 18.49
C VAL A 184 7.08 16.87 18.26
N GLY A 185 7.53 17.96 18.91
CA GLY A 185 8.88 18.50 18.76
C GLY A 185 10.01 17.58 19.26
N SER A 186 9.68 16.57 20.06
CA SER A 186 10.65 15.57 20.55
C SER A 186 10.77 14.34 19.66
N ILE A 187 9.93 14.22 18.62
CA ILE A 187 9.88 13.05 17.71
C ILE A 187 10.55 13.42 16.39
N HIS A 188 11.43 12.54 15.93
CA HIS A 188 12.22 12.77 14.72
C HIS A 188 12.07 11.63 13.72
N TYR A 189 12.36 11.92 12.45
CA TYR A 189 12.42 10.89 11.40
C TYR A 189 13.43 9.79 11.77
N GLY A 190 13.00 8.55 11.66
CA GLY A 190 13.81 7.37 11.95
C GLY A 190 13.83 6.97 13.43
N ASP A 191 13.14 7.69 14.33
CA ASP A 191 12.95 7.27 15.71
C ASP A 191 12.24 5.92 15.76
N THR A 192 12.56 5.14 16.78
CA THR A 192 11.96 3.82 16.97
C THR A 192 10.54 3.97 17.48
N THR A 193 9.61 3.33 16.78
CA THR A 193 8.21 3.25 17.17
C THR A 193 7.90 1.89 17.75
N ARG A 194 7.27 1.85 18.92
CA ARG A 194 6.75 0.64 19.54
C ARG A 194 5.22 0.68 19.49
N VAL A 195 4.63 -0.26 18.78
CA VAL A 195 3.19 -0.34 18.56
C VAL A 195 2.62 -1.53 19.30
N THR A 196 1.66 -1.27 20.17
CA THR A 196 0.94 -2.28 20.92
C THR A 196 -0.46 -2.44 20.34
N VAL A 197 -0.84 -3.68 20.10
CA VAL A 197 -2.14 -4.08 19.54
C VAL A 197 -2.84 -4.93 20.59
N ASP A 198 -4.10 -4.65 20.84
CA ASP A 198 -4.90 -5.42 21.80
C ASP A 198 -4.96 -6.90 21.41
N GLY A 199 -4.70 -7.77 22.40
CA GLY A 199 -4.70 -9.22 22.18
C GLY A 199 -3.41 -9.78 21.59
N VAL A 200 -2.41 -8.95 21.24
CA VAL A 200 -1.10 -9.39 20.77
C VAL A 200 -0.05 -9.17 21.87
N PRO A 201 0.59 -10.23 22.40
CA PRO A 201 1.46 -10.10 23.56
C PRO A 201 2.76 -9.34 23.29
N ASN A 202 3.27 -9.37 22.05
CA ASN A 202 4.51 -8.71 21.68
C ASN A 202 4.23 -7.45 20.86
N PRO A 203 4.83 -6.31 21.21
CA PRO A 203 4.69 -5.09 20.43
C PRO A 203 5.42 -5.19 19.09
N PHE A 204 4.90 -4.51 18.10
CA PHE A 204 5.53 -4.35 16.80
C PHE A 204 6.52 -3.19 16.85
N ILE A 205 7.71 -3.38 16.30
CA ILE A 205 8.76 -2.37 16.25
C ILE A 205 8.86 -1.83 14.83
N GLY A 206 8.68 -0.52 14.72
CA GLY A 206 8.77 0.21 13.46
C GLY A 206 9.68 1.44 13.57
N LYS A 207 9.63 2.27 12.55
CA LYS A 207 10.36 3.54 12.49
C LYS A 207 9.45 4.65 11.98
N VAL A 208 9.62 5.84 12.54
CA VAL A 208 8.95 7.05 12.06
C VAL A 208 9.41 7.33 10.63
N SER A 209 8.45 7.34 9.71
CA SER A 209 8.66 7.60 8.27
C SER A 209 8.13 8.96 7.82
N TYR A 210 7.13 9.49 8.52
CA TYR A 210 6.54 10.77 8.17
C TYR A 210 5.99 11.49 9.41
N ILE A 211 6.14 12.81 9.45
CA ILE A 211 5.56 13.71 10.45
C ILE A 211 4.80 14.77 9.66
N SER A 212 3.49 14.89 9.89
CA SER A 212 2.66 15.87 9.18
C SER A 212 3.14 17.30 9.48
N PRO A 213 3.35 18.14 8.45
CA PRO A 213 3.67 19.55 8.65
C PRO A 213 2.44 20.38 9.06
N HIS A 214 1.25 19.80 8.99
CA HIS A 214 0.00 20.46 9.34
C HIS A 214 -0.62 19.82 10.57
N ALA A 215 -1.09 20.66 11.49
CA ALA A 215 -1.88 20.19 12.60
C ALA A 215 -3.28 19.77 12.13
N GLU A 216 -3.76 18.69 12.70
CA GLU A 216 -5.12 18.19 12.50
C GLU A 216 -5.92 18.36 13.80
N TYR A 217 -7.23 18.51 13.68
CA TYR A 217 -8.10 18.41 14.85
C TYR A 217 -8.34 16.91 15.12
N THR A 218 -8.26 16.52 16.39
CA THR A 218 -8.61 15.13 16.79
C THR A 218 -9.93 14.73 16.16
N PRO A 219 -9.98 13.57 15.45
CA PRO A 219 -11.21 13.07 14.88
C PRO A 219 -12.33 13.02 15.92
N PRO A 220 -13.59 13.35 15.60
CA PRO A 220 -14.69 13.56 16.57
C PRO A 220 -15.17 12.30 17.33
N VAL A 221 -14.39 11.23 17.36
CA VAL A 221 -14.69 9.97 18.05
C VAL A 221 -14.49 10.04 19.57
N ILE A 222 -13.93 11.15 20.10
CA ILE A 222 -13.64 11.31 21.52
C ILE A 222 -14.66 12.24 22.17
N TYR A 223 -15.59 11.64 22.93
CA TYR A 223 -16.76 12.26 23.54
C TYR A 223 -16.46 13.07 24.83
N SER A 224 -15.25 13.48 25.16
CA SER A 224 -14.98 14.34 26.33
C SER A 224 -14.79 15.80 25.95
N ARG A 225 -15.32 16.71 26.79
CA ARG A 225 -15.20 18.17 26.57
C ARG A 225 -13.75 18.66 26.59
N GLU A 226 -12.86 17.95 27.28
CA GLU A 226 -11.44 18.31 27.43
C GLU A 226 -10.59 17.90 26.22
N SER A 227 -11.07 16.95 25.41
CA SER A 227 -10.33 16.44 24.24
C SER A 227 -10.55 17.26 22.95
N ARG A 228 -11.52 18.19 22.95
CA ARG A 228 -11.93 18.92 21.73
C ARG A 228 -11.00 20.06 21.31
N ALA A 229 -10.01 20.41 22.09
CA ALA A 229 -9.20 21.62 21.88
C ALA A 229 -7.70 21.35 21.68
N LYS A 230 -7.27 20.11 21.43
CA LYS A 230 -5.84 19.81 21.24
C LYS A 230 -5.53 19.63 19.78
N LEU A 231 -4.73 20.52 19.21
CA LEU A 231 -4.07 20.33 17.95
C LEU A 231 -3.17 19.11 18.06
N VAL A 232 -3.31 18.18 17.13
CA VAL A 232 -2.50 16.99 17.03
C VAL A 232 -1.79 16.96 15.69
N PHE A 233 -0.63 16.32 15.67
CA PHE A 233 0.12 16.06 14.45
C PHE A 233 0.08 14.58 14.16
N MET A 234 -0.22 14.24 12.92
CA MET A 234 -0.21 12.88 12.47
C MET A 234 1.23 12.45 12.19
N ILE A 235 1.60 11.29 12.74
CA ILE A 235 2.90 10.65 12.54
C ILE A 235 2.67 9.27 11.94
N GLU A 236 3.38 8.97 10.86
CA GLU A 236 3.35 7.63 10.25
C GLU A 236 4.61 6.84 10.63
N SER A 237 4.39 5.58 10.93
CA SER A 237 5.46 4.61 11.19
C SER A 237 5.34 3.42 10.26
N VAL A 238 6.47 2.98 9.71
CA VAL A 238 6.59 1.85 8.82
C VAL A 238 7.33 0.70 9.50
N PHE A 239 7.10 -0.51 9.00
CA PHE A 239 7.60 -1.77 9.57
C PHE A 239 8.25 -2.60 8.47
N ASP A 240 9.06 -3.57 8.86
CA ASP A 240 9.52 -4.58 7.91
C ASP A 240 8.33 -5.36 7.33
N PRO A 241 8.33 -5.70 6.02
CA PRO A 241 7.18 -6.32 5.36
C PRO A 241 6.69 -7.62 6.02
N GLY A 242 7.60 -8.41 6.61
CA GLY A 242 7.23 -9.62 7.36
C GLY A 242 6.47 -9.34 8.66
N VAL A 243 6.68 -8.16 9.24
CA VAL A 243 6.00 -7.69 10.46
C VAL A 243 4.66 -7.07 10.11
N SER A 244 4.64 -6.18 9.12
CA SER A 244 3.44 -5.44 8.70
C SER A 244 2.33 -6.35 8.16
N ALA A 245 2.69 -7.49 7.57
CA ALA A 245 1.72 -8.49 7.11
C ALA A 245 0.78 -9.05 8.22
N SER A 246 1.17 -8.88 9.49
CA SER A 246 0.35 -9.29 10.66
C SER A 246 -0.56 -8.17 11.18
N LEU A 247 -0.45 -6.96 10.64
CA LEU A 247 -1.26 -5.81 11.01
C LEU A 247 -2.46 -5.69 10.06
N HIS A 248 -3.63 -5.35 10.61
CA HIS A 248 -4.86 -5.26 9.82
C HIS A 248 -5.30 -3.81 9.70
N PRO A 249 -5.50 -3.28 8.48
CA PRO A 249 -6.03 -1.93 8.28
C PRO A 249 -7.31 -1.67 9.07
N GLY A 250 -7.38 -0.52 9.73
CA GLY A 250 -8.48 -0.13 10.59
C GLY A 250 -8.34 -0.59 12.05
N GLN A 251 -7.32 -1.38 12.39
CA GLN A 251 -7.09 -1.85 13.76
C GLN A 251 -6.58 -0.70 14.65
N PRO A 252 -7.22 -0.42 15.81
CA PRO A 252 -6.71 0.57 16.76
C PRO A 252 -5.43 0.07 17.42
N VAL A 253 -4.53 0.99 17.71
CA VAL A 253 -3.22 0.70 18.31
C VAL A 253 -2.79 1.78 19.30
N ASP A 254 -1.98 1.41 20.28
CA ASP A 254 -1.22 2.32 21.12
C ASP A 254 0.23 2.41 20.63
N VAL A 255 0.74 3.62 20.53
CA VAL A 255 2.04 3.94 19.95
C VAL A 255 2.93 4.66 20.94
N GLU A 256 4.15 4.17 21.13
CA GLU A 256 5.21 4.81 21.91
C GLU A 256 6.38 5.15 20.98
N PHE A 257 6.93 6.36 21.10
CA PHE A 257 8.12 6.78 20.36
C PHE A 257 9.32 6.80 21.29
N LYS A 258 10.45 6.27 20.82
CA LYS A 258 11.75 6.34 21.53
C LYS A 258 12.74 7.05 20.63
N SER A 259 13.26 8.16 21.12
CA SER A 259 14.39 8.85 20.49
C SER A 259 15.59 7.89 20.40
N LYS A 260 16.33 8.00 19.30
CA LYS A 260 17.59 7.25 19.10
C LYS A 260 18.62 7.58 20.15
#